data_28ed09ee637f9d63a8c67c08346fa4d2
#
_entry.id   28ed09ee637f9d63a8c67c08346fa4d2
#
_cell.length_a   1.000
_cell.length_b   1.000
_cell.length_c   1.000
_cell.angle_alpha   90.00
_cell.angle_beta   90.00
_cell.angle_gamma   90.00
#
_symmetry.space_group_name_H-M   'P 1'
#
loop_
_entity.id
_entity.type
_entity.pdbx_description
1 polymer ?
#
loop_
_entity_poly.entity_id
_entity_poly.type
_entity_poly.pdbx_seq_one_letter_code
_entity_poly.pdbx_strand_id
1 'polypeptide(L)'
;MRPFVLMFSLLMPASAALAAAPPHALPSPPAVDAQMQRLMRETQAQGLALAVIDDGKVAQVHAAGKRNAAGEPLQPDTIMYAASLTKAAFAYMVLQLVDDGMLDLDLPIAAYLDRPLPDYPADKRYAPWPDLKDDPRWQQITPRMLLSHRSGFSNFAFLEPEGKLRLHFDPGTRYAYSGEGLILLQFVLEQGVGLDVGREMQRRVFDRLGMTRTSMTWRADFAGNLADGWTQDGSTEPHDERSRVRAAGSMDTTITDIARLAAALVSGKGLSPASRRELVRAQWPITTASQFPTLQDELPPAKRRADLAAGLGVVVFDGPQGHGFYKGGHDDAVGNTMVCLERGQRCVVILGNDVRAEAAFPALVRYVLGDTAVPWTWEYGNKVFVP
;
A
#
# COMPACT_ATOMS: atom_id res chain seq x y z
N MET A 1 56.50 12.46 -51.57
CA MET A 1 55.76 13.08 -50.42
C MET A 1 54.73 12.08 -49.94
N ARG A 2 54.91 11.46 -48.78
CA ARG A 2 53.96 10.53 -48.18
C ARG A 2 53.22 11.32 -47.06
N PRO A 3 51.90 11.23 -46.94
CA PRO A 3 51.19 11.86 -45.85
C PRO A 3 51.30 11.04 -44.56
N PHE A 4 51.65 11.70 -43.46
CA PHE A 4 51.56 11.15 -42.10
C PHE A 4 50.11 11.19 -41.64
N VAL A 5 49.56 10.02 -41.30
CA VAL A 5 48.27 9.93 -40.65
C VAL A 5 48.49 9.93 -39.13
N LEU A 6 48.11 11.00 -38.44
CA LEU A 6 48.05 11.06 -36.98
C LEU A 6 46.78 10.30 -36.50
N MET A 7 47.02 9.21 -35.80
CA MET A 7 45.97 8.44 -35.12
C MET A 7 45.75 9.05 -33.73
N PHE A 8 44.64 9.77 -33.55
CA PHE A 8 44.20 10.24 -32.22
C PHE A 8 43.51 9.09 -31.48
N SER A 9 44.17 8.54 -30.45
CA SER A 9 43.56 7.61 -29.51
C SER A 9 42.67 8.37 -28.53
N LEU A 10 41.36 8.25 -28.65
CA LEU A 10 40.40 8.70 -27.62
C LEU A 10 40.47 7.75 -26.41
N LEU A 11 41.08 8.22 -25.33
CA LEU A 11 40.91 7.59 -24.02
C LEU A 11 39.51 7.94 -23.49
N MET A 12 38.59 6.98 -23.50
CA MET A 12 37.35 7.10 -22.75
C MET A 12 37.63 6.94 -21.24
N PRO A 13 37.14 7.84 -20.39
CA PRO A 13 37.26 7.63 -18.95
C PRO A 13 36.40 6.43 -18.55
N ALA A 14 37.02 5.44 -17.92
CA ALA A 14 36.31 4.34 -17.27
C ALA A 14 35.52 4.92 -16.10
N SER A 15 34.18 4.98 -16.24
CA SER A 15 33.27 5.26 -15.11
C SER A 15 33.42 4.14 -14.09
N ALA A 16 34.13 4.40 -13.00
CA ALA A 16 34.14 3.52 -11.84
C ALA A 16 32.70 3.45 -11.29
N ALA A 17 32.02 2.36 -11.54
CA ALA A 17 30.77 2.06 -10.85
C ALA A 17 31.11 1.97 -9.35
N LEU A 18 30.66 2.94 -8.56
CA LEU A 18 30.72 2.83 -7.10
C LEU A 18 30.03 1.52 -6.73
N ALA A 19 30.77 0.58 -6.16
CA ALA A 19 30.22 -0.63 -5.60
C ALA A 19 29.21 -0.22 -4.52
N ALA A 20 27.95 -0.61 -4.74
CA ALA A 20 26.90 -0.30 -3.78
C ALA A 20 27.25 -0.90 -2.41
N ALA A 21 27.12 -0.12 -1.35
CA ALA A 21 27.36 -0.58 0.02
C ALA A 21 26.64 -1.90 0.30
N PRO A 22 27.19 -2.83 1.11
CA PRO A 22 26.50 -4.08 1.43
C PRO A 22 25.13 -3.79 2.07
N PRO A 23 24.13 -4.67 1.91
CA PRO A 23 22.85 -4.51 2.58
C PRO A 23 23.02 -4.41 4.10
N HIS A 24 22.17 -3.64 4.76
CA HIS A 24 22.15 -3.56 6.22
C HIS A 24 22.02 -4.98 6.83
N ALA A 25 22.86 -5.32 7.82
CA ALA A 25 22.81 -6.64 8.46
C ALA A 25 21.49 -6.82 9.22
N LEU A 26 20.80 -7.94 9.01
CA LEU A 26 19.58 -8.21 9.74
C LEU A 26 19.87 -8.44 11.24
N PRO A 27 19.12 -7.79 12.14
CA PRO A 27 19.21 -8.07 13.56
C PRO A 27 18.70 -9.50 13.88
N SER A 28 19.20 -10.07 14.98
CA SER A 28 18.71 -11.37 15.45
C SER A 28 17.26 -11.27 15.95
N PRO A 29 16.46 -12.35 15.91
CA PRO A 29 15.08 -12.32 16.41
C PRO A 29 14.94 -11.77 17.84
N PRO A 30 15.76 -12.17 18.84
CA PRO A 30 15.68 -11.58 20.18
C PRO A 30 15.98 -10.08 20.22
N ALA A 31 16.83 -9.58 19.32
CA ALA A 31 17.13 -8.15 19.22
C ALA A 31 15.94 -7.36 18.64
N VAL A 32 15.22 -7.94 17.67
CA VAL A 32 13.98 -7.35 17.15
C VAL A 32 12.91 -7.31 18.25
N ASP A 33 12.72 -8.39 19.00
CA ASP A 33 11.76 -8.42 20.12
C ASP A 33 12.08 -7.37 21.18
N ALA A 34 13.34 -7.23 21.56
CA ALA A 34 13.78 -6.23 22.54
C ALA A 34 13.50 -4.80 22.04
N GLN A 35 13.77 -4.53 20.75
CA GLN A 35 13.50 -3.23 20.14
C GLN A 35 12.01 -2.92 20.06
N MET A 36 11.19 -3.90 19.66
CA MET A 36 9.73 -3.77 19.64
C MET A 36 9.20 -3.41 21.03
N GLN A 37 9.58 -4.17 22.06
CA GLN A 37 9.16 -3.94 23.43
C GLN A 37 9.59 -2.56 23.95
N ARG A 38 10.81 -2.09 23.63
CA ARG A 38 11.29 -0.76 23.98
C ARG A 38 10.38 0.31 23.38
N LEU A 39 10.15 0.24 22.08
CA LEU A 39 9.37 1.23 21.34
C LEU A 39 7.88 1.21 21.72
N MET A 40 7.31 0.04 22.00
CA MET A 40 5.95 -0.05 22.54
C MET A 40 5.80 0.65 23.89
N ARG A 41 6.80 0.53 24.79
CA ARG A 41 6.77 1.30 26.05
C ARG A 41 6.85 2.80 25.82
N GLU A 42 7.71 3.26 24.91
CA GLU A 42 7.88 4.69 24.58
C GLU A 42 6.65 5.30 23.93
N THR A 43 5.95 4.55 23.09
CA THR A 43 4.72 4.98 22.41
C THR A 43 3.45 4.70 23.21
N GLN A 44 3.55 3.90 24.27
CA GLN A 44 2.41 3.37 25.05
C GLN A 44 1.46 2.48 24.22
N ALA A 45 1.93 1.96 23.07
CA ALA A 45 1.14 1.08 22.23
C ALA A 45 0.84 -0.25 22.92
N GLN A 46 -0.41 -0.73 22.82
CA GLN A 46 -0.89 -1.93 23.50
C GLN A 46 -0.48 -3.21 22.79
N GLY A 47 -0.47 -3.23 21.47
CA GLY A 47 -0.08 -4.39 20.68
C GLY A 47 0.58 -4.04 19.36
N LEU A 48 1.57 -4.84 18.99
CA LEU A 48 2.37 -4.67 17.77
C LEU A 48 2.82 -6.04 17.26
N ALA A 49 2.64 -6.27 15.97
CA ALA A 49 3.18 -7.43 15.27
C ALA A 49 4.10 -6.97 14.13
N LEU A 50 5.21 -7.68 13.91
CA LEU A 50 6.21 -7.34 12.91
C LEU A 50 6.67 -8.59 12.16
N ALA A 51 6.84 -8.47 10.84
CA ALA A 51 7.48 -9.51 10.04
C ALA A 51 8.65 -8.92 9.26
N VAL A 52 9.71 -9.72 9.13
CA VAL A 52 10.90 -9.43 8.32
C VAL A 52 10.93 -10.37 7.14
N ILE A 53 11.07 -9.81 5.95
CA ILE A 53 11.31 -10.54 4.71
C ILE A 53 12.76 -10.31 4.30
N ASP A 54 13.46 -11.37 3.90
CA ASP A 54 14.81 -11.34 3.38
C ASP A 54 14.93 -12.32 2.21
N ASP A 55 15.61 -11.92 1.15
CA ASP A 55 15.73 -12.70 -0.08
C ASP A 55 14.37 -13.20 -0.61
N GLY A 56 13.36 -12.34 -0.53
CA GLY A 56 12.00 -12.64 -0.98
C GLY A 56 11.25 -13.70 -0.15
N LYS A 57 11.73 -14.02 1.05
CA LYS A 57 11.14 -15.04 1.94
C LYS A 57 10.87 -14.46 3.31
N VAL A 58 9.85 -14.98 3.99
CA VAL A 58 9.58 -14.64 5.38
C VAL A 58 10.71 -15.19 6.25
N ALA A 59 11.48 -14.30 6.87
CA ALA A 59 12.63 -14.63 7.70
C ALA A 59 12.29 -14.65 9.19
N GLN A 60 11.48 -13.68 9.65
CA GLN A 60 11.11 -13.55 11.06
C GLN A 60 9.66 -13.07 11.18
N VAL A 61 8.96 -13.52 12.22
CA VAL A 61 7.61 -13.06 12.59
C VAL A 61 7.57 -12.88 14.10
N HIS A 62 7.10 -11.72 14.54
CA HIS A 62 7.03 -11.30 15.94
C HIS A 62 5.65 -10.77 16.27
N ALA A 63 5.20 -10.96 17.51
CA ALA A 63 4.01 -10.33 18.07
C ALA A 63 4.25 -10.04 19.55
N ALA A 64 3.82 -8.88 20.01
CA ALA A 64 3.99 -8.45 21.38
C ALA A 64 2.80 -7.60 21.87
N GLY A 65 2.53 -7.67 23.18
CA GLY A 65 1.47 -6.88 23.79
C GLY A 65 0.13 -7.59 23.84
N LYS A 66 -0.95 -6.80 23.81
CA LYS A 66 -2.33 -7.25 24.02
C LYS A 66 -3.12 -7.17 22.72
N ARG A 67 -3.98 -8.15 22.48
CA ARG A 67 -4.90 -8.13 21.32
C ARG A 67 -6.24 -7.46 21.63
N ASN A 68 -6.66 -7.35 22.90
CA ASN A 68 -7.96 -6.83 23.28
C ASN A 68 -7.97 -6.20 24.70
N ALA A 69 -9.08 -5.57 25.03
CA ALA A 69 -9.28 -4.93 26.34
C ALA A 69 -9.23 -5.89 27.53
N ALA A 70 -9.51 -7.18 27.32
CA ALA A 70 -9.36 -8.21 28.35
C ALA A 70 -7.89 -8.52 28.72
N GLY A 71 -6.93 -7.98 27.94
CA GLY A 71 -5.50 -8.17 28.16
C GLY A 71 -4.95 -9.46 27.61
N GLU A 72 -5.68 -10.14 26.75
CA GLU A 72 -5.21 -11.37 26.10
C GLU A 72 -4.03 -11.07 25.16
N PRO A 73 -3.03 -11.96 25.08
CA PRO A 73 -1.81 -11.69 24.33
C PRO A 73 -2.06 -11.63 22.82
N LEU A 74 -1.42 -10.68 22.16
CA LEU A 74 -1.32 -10.64 20.70
C LEU A 74 -0.40 -11.76 20.22
N GLN A 75 -0.86 -12.54 19.23
CA GLN A 75 -0.15 -13.69 18.67
C GLN A 75 0.10 -13.50 17.16
N PRO A 76 1.06 -14.23 16.55
CA PRO A 76 1.31 -14.14 15.11
C PRO A 76 0.13 -14.53 14.22
N ASP A 77 -0.84 -15.27 14.74
CA ASP A 77 -2.07 -15.69 14.07
C ASP A 77 -3.32 -14.91 14.51
N THR A 78 -3.15 -13.88 15.34
CA THR A 78 -4.26 -12.97 15.71
C THR A 78 -4.73 -12.21 14.48
N ILE A 79 -6.05 -12.19 14.28
CA ILE A 79 -6.69 -11.44 13.19
C ILE A 79 -6.64 -9.95 13.51
N MET A 80 -6.08 -9.19 12.59
CA MET A 80 -5.89 -7.74 12.69
C MET A 80 -6.44 -7.06 11.43
N TYR A 81 -7.00 -5.89 11.61
CA TYR A 81 -7.46 -5.09 10.48
C TYR A 81 -6.26 -4.50 9.70
N ALA A 82 -6.17 -4.84 8.43
CA ALA A 82 -5.10 -4.39 7.55
C ALA A 82 -5.29 -2.97 7.00
N ALA A 83 -6.48 -2.40 7.15
CA ALA A 83 -6.82 -1.09 6.61
C ALA A 83 -6.38 -0.94 5.14
N SER A 84 -5.68 0.13 4.80
CA SER A 84 -5.26 0.42 3.43
C SER A 84 -4.12 -0.46 2.88
N LEU A 85 -3.55 -1.39 3.64
CA LEU A 85 -2.72 -2.45 3.05
C LEU A 85 -3.52 -3.32 2.07
N THR A 86 -4.84 -3.37 2.22
CA THR A 86 -5.79 -3.96 1.26
C THR A 86 -5.52 -3.49 -0.17
N LYS A 87 -5.18 -2.21 -0.38
CA LYS A 87 -4.94 -1.65 -1.71
C LYS A 87 -3.76 -2.29 -2.43
N ALA A 88 -2.69 -2.62 -1.71
CA ALA A 88 -1.55 -3.33 -2.28
C ALA A 88 -1.91 -4.78 -2.67
N ALA A 89 -2.69 -5.47 -1.82
CA ALA A 89 -3.22 -6.80 -2.13
C ALA A 89 -4.17 -6.78 -3.34
N PHE A 90 -5.04 -5.78 -3.41
CA PHE A 90 -5.95 -5.60 -4.53
C PHE A 90 -5.20 -5.27 -5.83
N ALA A 91 -4.20 -4.38 -5.80
CA ALA A 91 -3.37 -4.09 -6.97
C ALA A 91 -2.61 -5.33 -7.46
N TYR A 92 -2.11 -6.15 -6.55
CA TYR A 92 -1.46 -7.43 -6.90
C TYR A 92 -2.45 -8.39 -7.61
N MET A 93 -3.70 -8.47 -7.14
CA MET A 93 -4.76 -9.25 -7.82
C MET A 93 -5.09 -8.66 -9.20
N VAL A 94 -5.24 -7.34 -9.30
CA VAL A 94 -5.53 -6.65 -10.58
C VAL A 94 -4.43 -6.90 -11.61
N LEU A 95 -3.16 -6.87 -11.20
CA LEU A 95 -2.05 -7.15 -12.12
C LEU A 95 -2.04 -8.61 -12.62
N GLN A 96 -2.56 -9.57 -11.85
CA GLN A 96 -2.78 -10.92 -12.35
C GLN A 96 -3.92 -10.98 -13.39
N LEU A 97 -4.96 -10.14 -13.24
CA LEU A 97 -6.00 -10.02 -14.27
C LEU A 97 -5.44 -9.39 -15.56
N VAL A 98 -4.48 -8.47 -15.44
CA VAL A 98 -3.74 -7.92 -16.59
C VAL A 98 -2.91 -9.00 -17.27
N ASP A 99 -2.19 -9.80 -16.50
CA ASP A 99 -1.38 -10.93 -17.03
C ASP A 99 -2.25 -11.97 -17.76
N ASP A 100 -3.48 -12.17 -17.30
CA ASP A 100 -4.46 -13.08 -17.95
C ASP A 100 -5.18 -12.42 -19.15
N GLY A 101 -4.90 -11.15 -19.48
CA GLY A 101 -5.55 -10.41 -20.57
C GLY A 101 -7.01 -10.02 -20.29
N MET A 102 -7.46 -10.11 -19.05
CA MET A 102 -8.83 -9.76 -18.64
C MET A 102 -9.01 -8.26 -18.42
N LEU A 103 -7.92 -7.53 -18.20
CA LEU A 103 -7.90 -6.09 -17.97
C LEU A 103 -6.67 -5.48 -18.65
N ASP A 104 -6.85 -4.31 -19.28
CA ASP A 104 -5.77 -3.47 -19.78
C ASP A 104 -5.65 -2.25 -18.86
N LEU A 105 -4.43 -1.97 -18.38
CA LEU A 105 -4.17 -0.85 -17.48
C LEU A 105 -4.48 0.52 -18.12
N ASP A 106 -4.41 0.62 -19.43
CA ASP A 106 -4.50 1.89 -20.15
C ASP A 106 -5.79 2.05 -20.98
N LEU A 107 -6.61 1.02 -21.05
CA LEU A 107 -7.94 1.12 -21.67
C LEU A 107 -8.89 1.87 -20.72
N PRO A 108 -9.58 2.92 -21.18
CA PRO A 108 -10.57 3.63 -20.37
C PRO A 108 -11.64 2.69 -19.77
N ILE A 109 -12.01 2.92 -18.52
CA ILE A 109 -13.02 2.12 -17.82
C ILE A 109 -14.38 2.07 -18.54
N ALA A 110 -14.69 3.13 -19.28
CA ALA A 110 -15.90 3.20 -20.09
C ALA A 110 -16.02 2.04 -21.11
N ALA A 111 -14.88 1.49 -21.57
CA ALA A 111 -14.87 0.38 -22.52
C ALA A 111 -15.27 -0.98 -21.91
N TYR A 112 -15.26 -1.08 -20.59
CA TYR A 112 -15.66 -2.30 -19.87
C TYR A 112 -17.13 -2.30 -19.47
N LEU A 113 -17.77 -1.11 -19.39
CA LEU A 113 -19.13 -0.96 -18.91
C LEU A 113 -20.16 -1.12 -20.05
N ASP A 114 -21.30 -1.75 -19.78
CA ASP A 114 -22.39 -1.94 -20.74
C ASP A 114 -23.24 -0.68 -20.94
N ARG A 115 -23.08 0.31 -20.09
CA ARG A 115 -23.75 1.63 -20.14
C ARG A 115 -22.84 2.71 -19.51
N PRO A 116 -23.11 4.00 -19.72
CA PRO A 116 -22.38 5.07 -19.05
C PRO A 116 -22.39 4.91 -17.53
N LEU A 117 -21.25 5.17 -16.87
CA LEU A 117 -21.10 5.05 -15.42
C LEU A 117 -22.19 5.78 -14.62
N PRO A 118 -22.61 7.01 -14.98
CA PRO A 118 -23.70 7.70 -14.26
C PRO A 118 -25.09 7.08 -14.42
N ASP A 119 -25.29 6.18 -15.39
CA ASP A 119 -26.58 5.52 -15.62
C ASP A 119 -26.78 4.26 -14.75
N TYR A 120 -25.75 3.85 -14.01
CA TYR A 120 -25.92 2.81 -13.01
C TYR A 120 -26.64 3.37 -11.78
N PRO A 121 -27.60 2.62 -11.23
CA PRO A 121 -28.30 3.06 -10.03
C PRO A 121 -27.35 3.20 -8.84
N ALA A 122 -27.65 4.12 -7.94
CA ALA A 122 -26.89 4.27 -6.70
C ALA A 122 -26.97 2.96 -5.88
N ASP A 123 -25.81 2.45 -5.48
CA ASP A 123 -25.66 1.26 -4.65
C ASP A 123 -24.73 1.59 -3.47
N LYS A 124 -25.19 1.33 -2.26
CA LYS A 124 -24.44 1.59 -1.02
C LYS A 124 -23.10 0.82 -0.92
N ARG A 125 -22.87 -0.14 -1.81
CA ARG A 125 -21.57 -0.84 -1.90
C ARG A 125 -20.49 0.04 -2.53
N TYR A 126 -20.89 1.03 -3.33
CA TYR A 126 -20.03 1.89 -4.12
C TYR A 126 -20.34 3.36 -3.87
N ALA A 127 -19.61 4.24 -4.56
CA ALA A 127 -19.91 5.66 -4.56
C ALA A 127 -21.16 5.99 -5.39
N PRO A 128 -21.74 7.19 -5.23
CA PRO A 128 -22.93 7.61 -5.97
C PRO A 128 -22.54 8.04 -7.42
N TRP A 129 -22.29 7.06 -8.30
CA TRP A 129 -21.90 7.31 -9.71
C TRP A 129 -22.85 8.24 -10.47
N PRO A 130 -24.18 8.27 -10.21
CA PRO A 130 -25.08 9.24 -10.86
C PRO A 130 -24.70 10.71 -10.70
N ASP A 131 -23.91 11.07 -9.67
CA ASP A 131 -23.42 12.43 -9.45
C ASP A 131 -22.47 12.91 -10.58
N LEU A 132 -21.92 11.98 -11.36
CA LEU A 132 -21.02 12.28 -12.49
C LEU A 132 -21.76 12.53 -13.82
N LYS A 133 -23.08 12.63 -13.82
CA LYS A 133 -23.91 12.75 -15.05
C LYS A 133 -23.49 13.92 -15.94
N ASP A 134 -23.14 15.04 -15.32
CA ASP A 134 -22.79 16.26 -16.03
C ASP A 134 -21.26 16.47 -16.15
N ASP A 135 -20.46 15.48 -15.75
CA ASP A 135 -19.00 15.54 -15.80
C ASP A 135 -18.42 14.40 -16.66
N PRO A 136 -18.23 14.62 -17.98
CA PRO A 136 -17.79 13.56 -18.89
C PRO A 136 -16.34 13.11 -18.69
N ARG A 137 -15.56 13.76 -17.83
CA ARG A 137 -14.14 13.44 -17.59
C ARG A 137 -13.94 12.01 -17.05
N TRP A 138 -14.94 11.42 -16.41
CA TRP A 138 -14.87 10.02 -15.95
C TRP A 138 -14.58 9.03 -17.10
N GLN A 139 -14.96 9.37 -18.35
CA GLN A 139 -14.71 8.53 -19.52
C GLN A 139 -13.23 8.34 -19.85
N GLN A 140 -12.37 9.23 -19.35
CA GLN A 140 -10.91 9.16 -19.57
C GLN A 140 -10.19 8.35 -18.52
N ILE A 141 -10.86 7.98 -17.44
CA ILE A 141 -10.26 7.24 -16.32
C ILE A 141 -9.84 5.84 -16.79
N THR A 142 -8.61 5.45 -16.45
CA THR A 142 -8.07 4.11 -16.74
C THR A 142 -7.76 3.36 -15.45
N PRO A 143 -7.68 2.01 -15.47
CA PRO A 143 -7.24 1.22 -14.32
C PRO A 143 -5.90 1.69 -13.73
N ARG A 144 -4.94 2.08 -14.59
CA ARG A 144 -3.67 2.67 -14.16
C ARG A 144 -3.85 3.93 -13.34
N MET A 145 -4.72 4.84 -13.76
CA MET A 145 -5.01 6.08 -13.02
C MET A 145 -5.64 5.78 -11.65
N LEU A 146 -6.50 4.78 -11.58
CA LEU A 146 -7.15 4.37 -10.32
C LEU A 146 -6.14 3.78 -9.34
N LEU A 147 -5.31 2.82 -9.77
CA LEU A 147 -4.29 2.19 -8.95
C LEU A 147 -3.17 3.14 -8.52
N SER A 148 -2.91 4.19 -9.28
CA SER A 148 -1.89 5.22 -8.96
C SER A 148 -2.47 6.49 -8.35
N HIS A 149 -3.72 6.46 -7.87
CA HIS A 149 -4.38 7.59 -7.21
C HIS A 149 -4.41 8.88 -8.03
N ARG A 150 -4.77 8.76 -9.32
CA ARG A 150 -4.87 9.90 -10.25
C ARG A 150 -6.27 10.06 -10.85
N SER A 151 -7.28 9.56 -10.15
CA SER A 151 -8.67 9.62 -10.61
C SER A 151 -9.27 11.01 -10.65
N GLY A 152 -8.83 11.90 -9.78
CA GLY A 152 -9.47 13.20 -9.56
C GLY A 152 -10.48 13.20 -8.42
N PHE A 153 -10.82 12.05 -7.84
CA PHE A 153 -11.73 11.96 -6.68
C PHE A 153 -11.02 12.28 -5.37
N SER A 154 -11.78 12.75 -4.40
CA SER A 154 -11.39 12.76 -2.98
C SER A 154 -11.18 11.33 -2.46
N ASN A 155 -10.76 11.21 -1.18
CA ASN A 155 -10.58 9.88 -0.60
C ASN A 155 -11.87 9.06 -0.59
N PHE A 156 -12.97 9.66 -0.15
CA PHE A 156 -14.30 9.05 -0.16
C PHE A 156 -15.38 10.11 -0.40
N ALA A 157 -16.45 9.74 -1.11
CA ALA A 157 -17.57 10.64 -1.40
C ALA A 157 -18.23 11.20 -0.14
N PHE A 158 -18.31 10.40 0.94
CA PHE A 158 -18.90 10.87 2.21
C PHE A 158 -18.09 11.98 2.91
N LEU A 159 -16.84 12.23 2.48
CA LEU A 159 -16.00 13.34 2.95
C LEU A 159 -16.24 14.63 2.15
N GLU A 160 -17.00 14.54 1.05
CA GLU A 160 -17.35 15.69 0.24
C GLU A 160 -18.50 16.48 0.87
N PRO A 161 -18.59 17.79 0.63
CA PRO A 161 -19.79 18.56 0.94
C PRO A 161 -21.04 17.89 0.36
N GLU A 162 -22.08 17.74 1.15
CA GLU A 162 -23.33 17.07 0.78
C GLU A 162 -23.19 15.59 0.39
N GLY A 163 -22.01 14.97 0.60
CA GLY A 163 -21.72 13.60 0.21
C GLY A 163 -21.72 13.35 -1.30
N LYS A 164 -21.59 14.41 -2.13
CA LYS A 164 -21.62 14.33 -3.57
C LYS A 164 -20.25 14.01 -4.17
N LEU A 165 -20.20 12.96 -4.97
CA LEU A 165 -19.01 12.59 -5.73
C LEU A 165 -18.72 13.63 -6.83
N ARG A 166 -17.46 14.06 -6.92
CA ARG A 166 -17.01 14.97 -7.98
C ARG A 166 -15.55 14.74 -8.35
N LEU A 167 -15.18 15.16 -9.57
CA LEU A 167 -13.79 15.22 -10.02
C LEU A 167 -13.21 16.62 -9.75
N HIS A 168 -12.19 16.69 -8.89
CA HIS A 168 -11.54 17.95 -8.50
C HIS A 168 -10.49 18.44 -9.50
N PHE A 169 -9.99 17.53 -10.34
CA PHE A 169 -9.04 17.81 -11.42
C PHE A 169 -9.20 16.78 -12.52
N ASP A 170 -8.61 17.05 -13.68
CA ASP A 170 -8.67 16.14 -14.82
C ASP A 170 -7.95 14.82 -14.52
N PRO A 171 -8.59 13.66 -14.72
CA PRO A 171 -7.99 12.36 -14.47
C PRO A 171 -6.61 12.23 -15.12
N GLY A 172 -5.67 11.66 -14.40
CA GLY A 172 -4.32 11.44 -14.89
C GLY A 172 -3.34 12.61 -14.71
N THR A 173 -3.80 13.81 -14.33
CA THR A 173 -2.96 15.01 -14.30
C THR A 173 -2.30 15.30 -12.97
N ARG A 174 -2.76 14.65 -11.90
CA ARG A 174 -2.30 14.91 -10.53
C ARG A 174 -2.47 13.68 -9.64
N TYR A 175 -1.60 13.55 -8.64
CA TYR A 175 -1.78 12.59 -7.54
C TYR A 175 -2.70 13.18 -6.47
N ALA A 176 -3.72 12.41 -6.07
CA ALA A 176 -4.49 12.63 -4.85
C ALA A 176 -4.98 11.27 -4.34
N TYR A 177 -4.57 10.90 -3.12
CA TYR A 177 -4.95 9.61 -2.54
C TYR A 177 -6.47 9.45 -2.51
N SER A 178 -6.97 8.35 -3.10
CA SER A 178 -8.40 8.13 -3.27
C SER A 178 -8.77 6.67 -3.04
N GLY A 179 -9.56 6.42 -2.00
CA GLY A 179 -10.24 5.15 -1.78
C GLY A 179 -11.36 4.95 -2.80
N GLU A 180 -12.07 6.04 -3.18
CA GLU A 180 -13.11 5.97 -4.22
C GLU A 180 -12.57 5.49 -5.56
N GLY A 181 -11.34 5.87 -5.93
CA GLY A 181 -10.71 5.37 -7.14
C GLY A 181 -10.58 3.84 -7.14
N LEU A 182 -10.18 3.24 -6.01
CA LEU A 182 -10.07 1.78 -5.89
C LEU A 182 -11.46 1.11 -5.88
N ILE A 183 -12.46 1.75 -5.27
CA ILE A 183 -13.86 1.28 -5.27
C ILE A 183 -14.44 1.37 -6.70
N LEU A 184 -14.08 2.39 -7.48
CA LEU A 184 -14.47 2.47 -8.89
C LEU A 184 -13.85 1.32 -9.70
N LEU A 185 -12.58 1.00 -9.48
CA LEU A 185 -11.97 -0.15 -10.16
C LEU A 185 -12.64 -1.47 -9.76
N GLN A 186 -12.95 -1.65 -8.47
CA GLN A 186 -13.75 -2.79 -8.01
C GLN A 186 -15.10 -2.85 -8.74
N PHE A 187 -15.81 -1.73 -8.83
CA PHE A 187 -17.09 -1.63 -9.55
C PHE A 187 -16.95 -2.06 -11.01
N VAL A 188 -15.92 -1.58 -11.71
CA VAL A 188 -15.65 -1.94 -13.13
C VAL A 188 -15.37 -3.43 -13.27
N LEU A 189 -14.62 -4.03 -12.35
CA LEU A 189 -14.36 -5.46 -12.37
C LEU A 189 -15.64 -6.28 -12.12
N GLU A 190 -16.53 -5.82 -11.23
CA GLU A 190 -17.75 -6.51 -10.87
C GLU A 190 -18.88 -6.31 -11.91
N GLN A 191 -19.10 -5.09 -12.38
CA GLN A 191 -20.19 -4.79 -13.30
C GLN A 191 -19.79 -4.86 -14.79
N GLY A 192 -18.55 -4.54 -15.12
CA GLY A 192 -18.07 -4.53 -16.50
C GLY A 192 -17.40 -5.84 -16.92
N VAL A 193 -16.50 -6.36 -16.10
CA VAL A 193 -15.79 -7.62 -16.41
C VAL A 193 -16.56 -8.85 -15.92
N GLY A 194 -17.52 -8.68 -15.00
CA GLY A 194 -18.37 -9.78 -14.47
C GLY A 194 -17.68 -10.64 -13.41
N LEU A 195 -16.70 -10.11 -12.69
CA LEU A 195 -15.97 -10.82 -11.65
C LEU A 195 -16.61 -10.59 -10.28
N ASP A 196 -16.38 -11.51 -9.35
CA ASP A 196 -16.59 -11.29 -7.92
C ASP A 196 -15.24 -10.98 -7.29
N VAL A 197 -15.01 -9.72 -6.92
CA VAL A 197 -13.72 -9.27 -6.40
C VAL A 197 -13.33 -10.00 -5.11
N GLY A 198 -14.29 -10.32 -4.23
CA GLY A 198 -14.01 -11.10 -3.02
C GLY A 198 -13.49 -12.51 -3.36
N ARG A 199 -14.11 -13.19 -4.31
CA ARG A 199 -13.65 -14.51 -4.80
C ARG A 199 -12.32 -14.43 -5.52
N GLU A 200 -12.10 -13.38 -6.32
CA GLU A 200 -10.82 -13.21 -7.02
C GLU A 200 -9.67 -12.94 -6.04
N MET A 201 -9.90 -12.12 -5.01
CA MET A 201 -8.94 -11.92 -3.93
C MET A 201 -8.63 -13.24 -3.20
N GLN A 202 -9.66 -14.01 -2.84
CA GLN A 202 -9.48 -15.30 -2.19
C GLN A 202 -8.65 -16.24 -3.08
N ARG A 203 -9.10 -16.46 -4.31
CA ARG A 203 -8.51 -17.45 -5.22
C ARG A 203 -7.11 -17.07 -5.71
N ARG A 204 -6.91 -15.79 -6.09
CA ARG A 204 -5.67 -15.33 -6.73
C ARG A 204 -4.59 -14.92 -5.74
N VAL A 205 -5.00 -14.42 -4.57
CA VAL A 205 -4.06 -13.91 -3.59
C VAL A 205 -3.99 -14.85 -2.40
N PHE A 206 -5.07 -14.99 -1.64
CA PHE A 206 -5.00 -15.64 -0.34
C PHE A 206 -4.70 -17.13 -0.45
N ASP A 207 -5.40 -17.87 -1.30
CA ASP A 207 -5.17 -19.31 -1.48
C ASP A 207 -3.78 -19.58 -2.08
N ARG A 208 -3.39 -18.81 -3.13
CA ARG A 208 -2.10 -19.02 -3.81
C ARG A 208 -0.90 -18.71 -2.92
N LEU A 209 -1.04 -17.78 -2.00
CA LEU A 209 0.03 -17.42 -1.06
C LEU A 209 -0.07 -18.16 0.27
N GLY A 210 -1.09 -18.99 0.47
CA GLY A 210 -1.33 -19.71 1.71
C GLY A 210 -1.74 -18.81 2.87
N MET A 211 -2.43 -17.68 2.58
CA MET A 211 -2.94 -16.72 3.56
C MET A 211 -4.28 -17.20 4.12
N THR A 212 -4.25 -18.31 4.85
CA THR A 212 -5.45 -19.04 5.27
C THR A 212 -6.29 -18.33 6.33
N ARG A 213 -5.68 -17.35 7.01
CA ARG A 213 -6.31 -16.53 8.06
C ARG A 213 -6.53 -15.09 7.58
N THR A 214 -6.77 -14.91 6.28
CA THR A 214 -7.00 -13.61 5.64
C THR A 214 -8.32 -13.65 4.88
N SER A 215 -9.10 -12.57 4.93
CA SER A 215 -10.35 -12.43 4.20
C SER A 215 -10.68 -10.96 3.90
N MET A 216 -11.48 -10.72 2.87
CA MET A 216 -12.05 -9.41 2.57
C MET A 216 -13.35 -9.12 3.35
N THR A 217 -13.88 -10.11 4.02
CA THR A 217 -15.07 -10.01 4.88
C THR A 217 -14.88 -10.87 6.11
N TRP A 218 -15.61 -10.57 7.16
CA TRP A 218 -15.57 -11.36 8.38
C TRP A 218 -15.89 -12.84 8.14
N ARG A 219 -15.24 -13.71 8.89
CA ARG A 219 -15.42 -15.16 8.87
C ARG A 219 -15.65 -15.68 10.28
N ALA A 220 -16.54 -16.65 10.43
CA ALA A 220 -16.87 -17.23 11.74
C ALA A 220 -15.66 -17.87 12.47
N ASP A 221 -14.67 -18.40 11.73
CA ASP A 221 -13.44 -18.97 12.29
C ASP A 221 -12.45 -17.91 12.79
N PHE A 222 -12.72 -16.63 12.62
CA PHE A 222 -11.95 -15.51 13.19
C PHE A 222 -12.34 -15.26 14.66
N ALA A 223 -13.57 -15.63 15.03
CA ALA A 223 -14.06 -15.44 16.39
C ALA A 223 -13.08 -16.02 17.45
N GLY A 224 -12.91 -15.29 18.54
CA GLY A 224 -12.04 -15.69 19.64
C GLY A 224 -10.54 -15.39 19.45
N ASN A 225 -10.10 -14.92 18.25
CA ASN A 225 -8.70 -14.50 18.04
C ASN A 225 -8.64 -13.18 17.24
N LEU A 226 -9.47 -12.21 17.62
CA LEU A 226 -9.52 -10.87 17.01
C LEU A 226 -8.72 -9.88 17.83
N ALA A 227 -8.12 -8.90 17.16
CA ALA A 227 -7.52 -7.74 17.82
C ALA A 227 -8.50 -6.57 17.82
N ASP A 228 -8.81 -6.05 19.02
CA ASP A 228 -9.44 -4.73 19.17
C ASP A 228 -8.48 -3.62 18.74
N GLY A 229 -9.00 -2.44 18.40
CA GLY A 229 -8.20 -1.25 18.16
C GLY A 229 -8.03 -0.39 19.41
N TRP A 230 -6.96 0.43 19.48
CA TRP A 230 -6.78 1.49 20.47
C TRP A 230 -6.54 2.83 19.80
N THR A 231 -7.37 3.79 20.15
CA THR A 231 -7.29 5.17 19.66
C THR A 231 -6.14 5.97 20.29
N GLN A 232 -5.92 7.19 19.79
CA GLN A 232 -4.85 8.06 20.26
C GLN A 232 -4.98 8.43 21.77
N ASP A 233 -6.20 8.50 22.31
CA ASP A 233 -6.47 8.77 23.73
C ASP A 233 -6.43 7.50 24.60
N GLY A 234 -6.23 6.32 23.98
CA GLY A 234 -6.18 5.02 24.65
C GLY A 234 -7.53 4.34 24.85
N SER A 235 -8.59 4.87 24.27
CA SER A 235 -9.89 4.19 24.21
C SER A 235 -9.81 2.95 23.31
N THR A 236 -10.66 1.96 23.60
CA THR A 236 -10.69 0.71 22.87
C THR A 236 -11.84 0.67 21.88
N GLU A 237 -11.59 0.25 20.66
CA GLU A 237 -12.59 -0.02 19.63
C GLU A 237 -12.62 -1.52 19.36
N PRO A 238 -13.78 -2.20 19.55
CA PRO A 238 -13.93 -3.60 19.21
C PRO A 238 -13.66 -3.84 17.72
N HIS A 239 -13.13 -5.02 17.39
CA HIS A 239 -12.94 -5.41 16.00
C HIS A 239 -14.24 -5.38 15.22
N ASP A 240 -14.25 -4.73 14.05
CA ASP A 240 -15.42 -4.64 13.18
C ASP A 240 -15.58 -5.92 12.34
N GLU A 241 -16.73 -6.57 12.44
CA GLU A 241 -17.11 -7.74 11.64
C GLU A 241 -17.59 -7.33 10.24
N ARG A 242 -16.67 -6.87 9.41
CA ARG A 242 -16.92 -6.31 8.08
C ARG A 242 -17.63 -7.31 7.17
N SER A 243 -18.84 -6.97 6.74
CA SER A 243 -19.66 -7.83 5.89
C SER A 243 -19.55 -7.53 4.38
N ARG A 244 -18.76 -6.51 3.99
CA ARG A 244 -18.67 -6.03 2.61
C ARG A 244 -17.23 -6.03 2.12
N VAL A 245 -17.03 -6.54 0.91
CA VAL A 245 -15.77 -6.41 0.17
C VAL A 245 -15.58 -4.96 -0.24
N ARG A 246 -14.44 -4.35 0.13
CA ARG A 246 -14.03 -3.01 -0.29
C ARG A 246 -12.55 -3.04 -0.68
N ALA A 247 -12.25 -2.86 -1.95
CA ALA A 247 -10.87 -2.81 -2.46
C ALA A 247 -10.00 -1.74 -1.78
N ALA A 248 -10.64 -0.71 -1.22
CA ALA A 248 -9.98 0.38 -0.52
C ALA A 248 -9.53 0.03 0.92
N GLY A 249 -10.10 -1.04 1.56
CA GLY A 249 -9.71 -1.30 2.94
C GLY A 249 -10.68 -2.18 3.72
N SER A 250 -10.93 -3.43 3.31
CA SER A 250 -11.74 -4.35 4.11
C SER A 250 -11.01 -5.63 4.52
N MET A 251 -9.72 -5.74 4.23
CA MET A 251 -8.97 -6.96 4.52
C MET A 251 -8.68 -7.09 6.01
N ASP A 252 -9.09 -8.21 6.58
CA ASP A 252 -8.61 -8.72 7.86
C ASP A 252 -7.54 -9.78 7.59
N THR A 253 -6.47 -9.76 8.37
CA THR A 253 -5.30 -10.63 8.14
C THR A 253 -4.54 -10.91 9.43
N THR A 254 -3.51 -11.73 9.36
CA THR A 254 -2.53 -11.93 10.43
C THR A 254 -1.16 -11.41 9.98
N ILE A 255 -0.25 -11.15 10.92
CA ILE A 255 1.11 -10.77 10.55
C ILE A 255 1.81 -11.89 9.77
N THR A 256 1.51 -13.15 10.08
CA THR A 256 2.03 -14.30 9.35
C THR A 256 1.56 -14.33 7.89
N ASP A 257 0.31 -14.00 7.62
CA ASP A 257 -0.25 -14.04 6.28
C ASP A 257 0.17 -12.83 5.45
N ILE A 258 0.11 -11.62 6.02
CA ILE A 258 0.54 -10.41 5.29
C ILE A 258 2.04 -10.43 4.95
N ALA A 259 2.86 -11.11 5.76
CA ALA A 259 4.28 -11.34 5.45
C ALA A 259 4.47 -12.14 4.14
N ARG A 260 3.59 -13.11 3.85
CA ARG A 260 3.61 -13.87 2.60
C ARG A 260 3.25 -12.99 1.40
N LEU A 261 2.30 -12.08 1.56
CA LEU A 261 1.99 -11.08 0.54
C LEU A 261 3.18 -10.16 0.28
N ALA A 262 3.81 -9.63 1.32
CA ALA A 262 4.99 -8.76 1.19
C ALA A 262 6.14 -9.48 0.47
N ALA A 263 6.39 -10.75 0.82
CA ALA A 263 7.37 -11.59 0.14
C ALA A 263 7.03 -11.80 -1.34
N ALA A 264 5.76 -12.00 -1.69
CA ALA A 264 5.32 -12.12 -3.07
C ALA A 264 5.46 -10.80 -3.84
N LEU A 265 5.09 -9.67 -3.23
CA LEU A 265 5.21 -8.35 -3.83
C LEU A 265 6.68 -8.01 -4.14
N VAL A 266 7.60 -8.21 -3.19
CA VAL A 266 9.01 -7.84 -3.38
C VAL A 266 9.74 -8.78 -4.32
N SER A 267 9.42 -10.07 -4.31
CA SER A 267 10.04 -11.06 -5.21
C SER A 267 9.39 -11.11 -6.61
N GLY A 268 8.19 -10.55 -6.77
CA GLY A 268 7.41 -10.68 -8.00
C GLY A 268 6.74 -12.03 -8.19
N LYS A 269 6.73 -12.90 -7.18
CA LYS A 269 6.07 -14.19 -7.25
C LYS A 269 4.60 -14.04 -7.63
N GLY A 270 4.13 -14.78 -8.63
CA GLY A 270 2.74 -14.78 -9.07
C GLY A 270 2.36 -13.64 -10.04
N LEU A 271 3.32 -12.81 -10.46
CA LEU A 271 3.16 -11.82 -11.52
C LEU A 271 4.12 -12.11 -12.67
N SER A 272 3.74 -11.70 -13.88
CA SER A 272 4.68 -11.63 -14.99
C SER A 272 5.79 -10.60 -14.71
N PRO A 273 6.97 -10.72 -15.34
CA PRO A 273 8.01 -9.69 -15.22
C PRO A 273 7.53 -8.29 -15.63
N ALA A 274 6.57 -8.19 -16.55
CA ALA A 274 5.98 -6.92 -16.99
C ALA A 274 5.12 -6.32 -15.88
N SER A 275 4.15 -7.06 -15.34
CA SER A 275 3.27 -6.61 -14.26
C SER A 275 4.04 -6.31 -12.98
N ARG A 276 5.09 -7.08 -12.69
CA ARG A 276 5.98 -6.80 -11.54
C ARG A 276 6.70 -5.46 -11.70
N ARG A 277 7.20 -5.14 -12.88
CA ARG A 277 7.81 -3.82 -13.16
C ARG A 277 6.78 -2.70 -13.03
N GLU A 278 5.57 -2.89 -13.57
CA GLU A 278 4.51 -1.89 -13.48
C GLU A 278 4.09 -1.59 -12.04
N LEU A 279 4.06 -2.60 -11.16
CA LEU A 279 3.73 -2.43 -9.74
C LEU A 279 4.60 -1.35 -9.08
N VAL A 280 5.91 -1.41 -9.29
CA VAL A 280 6.92 -0.59 -8.59
C VAL A 280 7.56 0.49 -9.46
N ARG A 281 7.11 0.64 -10.69
CA ARG A 281 7.55 1.76 -11.54
C ARG A 281 6.95 3.06 -11.03
N ALA A 282 7.72 4.13 -11.03
CA ALA A 282 7.21 5.48 -10.81
C ALA A 282 6.17 5.84 -11.88
N GLN A 283 4.89 5.74 -11.53
CA GLN A 283 3.77 6.04 -12.43
C GLN A 283 3.54 7.54 -12.53
N TRP A 284 3.70 8.26 -11.45
CA TRP A 284 3.47 9.71 -11.37
C TRP A 284 4.19 10.31 -10.15
N PRO A 285 4.84 11.48 -10.29
CA PRO A 285 5.48 12.13 -9.15
C PRO A 285 4.45 12.56 -8.10
N ILE A 286 4.80 12.39 -6.84
CA ILE A 286 4.02 12.90 -5.70
C ILE A 286 4.59 14.26 -5.32
N THR A 287 3.78 15.30 -5.43
CA THR A 287 4.20 16.70 -5.32
C THR A 287 3.53 17.44 -4.19
N THR A 288 2.77 16.75 -3.31
CA THR A 288 2.10 17.33 -2.16
C THR A 288 2.97 17.33 -0.90
N ALA A 289 2.67 18.22 0.06
CA ALA A 289 3.41 18.33 1.31
C ALA A 289 3.16 17.14 2.26
N SER A 290 1.97 16.53 2.17
CA SER A 290 1.57 15.35 2.95
C SER A 290 0.57 14.52 2.15
N GLN A 291 0.26 13.29 2.58
CA GLN A 291 -0.78 12.47 1.97
C GLN A 291 -2.18 12.98 2.33
N PHE A 292 -2.35 13.46 3.54
CA PHE A 292 -3.63 14.00 4.04
C PHE A 292 -3.49 15.46 4.49
N PRO A 293 -4.51 16.32 4.22
CA PRO A 293 -5.72 16.05 3.41
C PRO A 293 -5.38 15.75 1.95
N THR A 294 -6.19 14.93 1.27
CA THR A 294 -5.85 14.37 -0.05
C THR A 294 -5.89 15.35 -1.21
N LEU A 295 -6.64 16.44 -1.09
CA LEU A 295 -6.86 17.45 -2.15
C LEU A 295 -6.13 18.76 -1.87
N GLN A 296 -4.95 18.69 -1.25
CA GLN A 296 -4.13 19.89 -1.01
C GLN A 296 -3.40 20.35 -2.27
N ASP A 297 -2.95 21.60 -2.27
CA ASP A 297 -2.16 22.16 -3.37
C ASP A 297 -0.81 21.44 -3.55
N GLU A 298 -0.35 21.43 -4.79
CA GLU A 298 1.00 20.93 -5.10
C GLU A 298 2.07 21.91 -4.59
N LEU A 299 3.16 21.35 -4.10
CA LEU A 299 4.32 22.13 -3.70
C LEU A 299 4.95 22.87 -4.91
N PRO A 300 5.51 24.07 -4.69
CA PRO A 300 6.35 24.72 -5.69
C PRO A 300 7.49 23.77 -6.14
N PRO A 301 7.91 23.79 -7.41
CA PRO A 301 8.90 22.84 -7.96
C PRO A 301 10.17 22.69 -7.12
N ALA A 302 10.69 23.78 -6.56
CA ALA A 302 11.90 23.76 -5.72
C ALA A 302 11.74 23.02 -4.37
N LYS A 303 10.49 22.72 -3.94
CA LYS A 303 10.19 22.01 -2.68
C LYS A 303 9.71 20.58 -2.92
N ARG A 304 9.56 20.15 -4.18
CA ARG A 304 9.10 18.80 -4.52
C ARG A 304 10.22 17.78 -4.30
N ARG A 305 9.84 16.62 -3.81
CA ARG A 305 10.74 15.45 -3.76
C ARG A 305 10.82 14.82 -5.14
N ALA A 306 12.06 14.62 -5.63
CA ALA A 306 12.29 13.93 -6.89
C ALA A 306 12.28 12.39 -6.76
N ASP A 307 12.39 11.90 -5.53
CA ASP A 307 12.55 10.50 -5.17
C ASP A 307 11.24 9.84 -4.73
N LEU A 308 10.09 10.50 -4.90
CA LEU A 308 8.79 10.02 -4.42
C LEU A 308 7.76 10.01 -5.55
N ALA A 309 7.14 8.86 -5.79
CA ALA A 309 6.13 8.71 -6.82
C ALA A 309 5.04 7.69 -6.44
N ALA A 310 3.89 7.78 -7.11
CA ALA A 310 2.89 6.72 -7.07
C ALA A 310 3.38 5.51 -7.87
N GLY A 311 3.28 4.31 -7.29
CA GLY A 311 3.27 3.03 -7.98
C GLY A 311 1.83 2.57 -8.23
N LEU A 312 1.61 1.28 -8.47
CA LEU A 312 0.27 0.70 -8.56
C LEU A 312 -0.14 0.08 -7.22
N GLY A 313 -1.00 0.79 -6.47
CA GLY A 313 -1.45 0.38 -5.13
C GLY A 313 -0.40 0.55 -4.02
N VAL A 314 0.76 1.08 -4.34
CA VAL A 314 1.87 1.38 -3.44
C VAL A 314 2.44 2.77 -3.74
N VAL A 315 3.26 3.30 -2.85
CA VAL A 315 4.11 4.47 -3.09
C VAL A 315 5.53 3.96 -3.30
N VAL A 316 6.22 4.48 -4.32
CA VAL A 316 7.60 4.14 -4.61
C VAL A 316 8.54 5.27 -4.23
N PHE A 317 9.75 4.92 -3.82
CA PHE A 317 10.77 5.87 -3.41
C PHE A 317 12.18 5.39 -3.81
N ASP A 318 13.10 6.33 -3.94
CA ASP A 318 14.53 6.04 -4.08
C ASP A 318 15.26 6.57 -2.84
N GLY A 319 16.13 5.76 -2.28
CA GLY A 319 16.86 6.09 -1.05
C GLY A 319 18.26 5.51 -0.99
N PRO A 320 18.95 5.65 0.14
CA PRO A 320 20.33 5.15 0.32
C PRO A 320 20.47 3.65 0.09
N GLN A 321 19.37 2.88 0.31
CA GLN A 321 19.33 1.43 0.08
C GLN A 321 18.87 1.08 -1.34
N GLY A 322 18.64 2.06 -2.21
CA GLY A 322 18.15 1.91 -3.58
C GLY A 322 16.64 2.09 -3.68
N HIS A 323 16.08 1.57 -4.78
CA HIS A 323 14.65 1.63 -5.05
C HIS A 323 13.85 0.78 -4.06
N GLY A 324 12.71 1.32 -3.64
CA GLY A 324 11.79 0.65 -2.73
C GLY A 324 10.36 1.10 -2.93
N PHE A 325 9.48 0.42 -2.22
CA PHE A 325 8.07 0.79 -2.17
C PHE A 325 7.52 0.59 -0.76
N TYR A 326 6.47 1.32 -0.46
CA TYR A 326 5.79 1.16 0.81
C TYR A 326 4.28 1.35 0.66
N LYS A 327 3.55 0.88 1.65
CA LYS A 327 2.12 1.16 1.83
C LYS A 327 1.81 1.31 3.30
N GLY A 328 1.26 2.46 3.66
CA GLY A 328 0.63 2.66 4.96
C GLY A 328 -0.82 2.18 4.98
N GLY A 329 -1.34 1.92 6.15
CA GLY A 329 -2.74 1.56 6.36
C GLY A 329 -3.16 1.87 7.78
N HIS A 330 -4.10 2.79 7.96
CA HIS A 330 -4.55 3.22 9.29
C HIS A 330 -6.02 3.66 9.29
N ASP A 331 -6.58 3.70 10.46
CA ASP A 331 -7.77 4.43 10.84
C ASP A 331 -7.54 5.10 12.21
N ASP A 332 -8.60 5.41 12.94
CA ASP A 332 -8.49 6.09 14.25
C ASP A 332 -7.91 5.20 15.35
N ALA A 333 -7.91 3.87 15.17
CA ALA A 333 -7.55 2.90 16.20
C ALA A 333 -6.45 1.91 15.81
N VAL A 334 -6.12 1.78 14.51
CA VAL A 334 -5.06 0.88 14.04
C VAL A 334 -4.04 1.61 13.18
N GLY A 335 -2.78 1.20 13.28
CA GLY A 335 -1.69 1.71 12.46
C GLY A 335 -0.87 0.57 11.85
N ASN A 336 -0.70 0.57 10.52
CA ASN A 336 0.02 -0.47 9.79
C ASN A 336 0.97 0.14 8.77
N THR A 337 2.06 -0.57 8.48
CA THR A 337 2.95 -0.21 7.36
C THR A 337 3.62 -1.46 6.77
N MET A 338 3.91 -1.39 5.48
CA MET A 338 4.74 -2.35 4.76
C MET A 338 5.77 -1.54 3.98
N VAL A 339 7.05 -1.76 4.24
CA VAL A 339 8.17 -1.13 3.56
C VAL A 339 9.03 -2.21 2.92
N CYS A 340 9.28 -2.10 1.63
CA CYS A 340 10.07 -3.07 0.87
C CYS A 340 11.18 -2.38 0.08
N LEU A 341 12.33 -3.03 0.00
CA LEU A 341 13.50 -2.65 -0.79
C LEU A 341 13.72 -3.69 -1.89
N GLU A 342 13.89 -3.23 -3.13
CA GLU A 342 14.20 -4.12 -4.27
C GLU A 342 15.53 -4.83 -4.06
N ARG A 343 16.49 -4.12 -3.53
CA ARG A 343 17.81 -4.66 -3.24
C ARG A 343 17.73 -5.67 -2.09
N GLY A 344 18.11 -6.91 -2.39
CA GLY A 344 18.03 -8.03 -1.43
C GLY A 344 16.60 -8.52 -1.19
N GLN A 345 15.60 -8.00 -1.92
CA GLN A 345 14.20 -8.37 -1.79
C GLN A 345 13.75 -8.41 -0.32
N ARG A 346 13.95 -7.29 0.38
CA ARG A 346 13.74 -7.16 1.81
C ARG A 346 12.51 -6.36 2.14
N CYS A 347 11.74 -6.78 3.13
CA CYS A 347 10.64 -5.99 3.66
C CYS A 347 10.59 -6.02 5.19
N VAL A 348 9.99 -4.97 5.74
CA VAL A 348 9.41 -4.94 7.08
C VAL A 348 7.93 -4.70 6.93
N VAL A 349 7.11 -5.54 7.55
CA VAL A 349 5.66 -5.35 7.69
C VAL A 349 5.36 -5.17 9.16
N ILE A 350 4.55 -4.17 9.50
CA ILE A 350 4.11 -3.90 10.86
C ILE A 350 2.59 -3.79 10.86
N LEU A 351 1.95 -4.53 11.77
CA LEU A 351 0.54 -4.38 12.11
C LEU A 351 0.45 -3.94 13.56
N GLY A 352 -0.13 -2.76 13.80
CA GLY A 352 -0.42 -2.25 15.13
C GLY A 352 -1.91 -2.19 15.35
N ASN A 353 -2.41 -2.85 16.37
CA ASN A 353 -3.79 -2.69 16.82
C ASN A 353 -3.95 -1.50 17.79
N ASP A 354 -3.06 -0.54 17.68
CA ASP A 354 -3.01 0.70 18.41
C ASP A 354 -2.40 1.78 17.52
N VAL A 355 -3.14 2.85 17.24
CA VAL A 355 -2.68 3.91 16.34
C VAL A 355 -1.43 4.64 16.87
N ARG A 356 -1.15 4.59 18.17
CA ARG A 356 0.06 5.16 18.76
C ARG A 356 1.33 4.42 18.34
N ALA A 357 1.22 3.15 17.91
CA ALA A 357 2.34 2.37 17.38
C ALA A 357 2.99 3.00 16.14
N GLU A 358 2.27 3.83 15.38
CA GLU A 358 2.81 4.52 14.20
C GLU A 358 4.03 5.38 14.53
N ALA A 359 4.10 5.93 15.75
CA ALA A 359 5.24 6.72 16.20
C ALA A 359 6.55 5.90 16.26
N ALA A 360 6.46 4.57 16.34
CA ALA A 360 7.60 3.65 16.37
C ALA A 360 8.05 3.17 14.98
N PHE A 361 7.26 3.36 13.92
CA PHE A 361 7.52 2.77 12.60
C PHE A 361 8.87 3.18 12.01
N PRO A 362 9.25 4.48 12.00
CA PRO A 362 10.54 4.87 11.45
C PRO A 362 11.73 4.20 12.15
N ALA A 363 11.67 4.11 13.48
CA ALA A 363 12.72 3.49 14.28
C ALA A 363 12.82 1.97 14.05
N LEU A 364 11.67 1.26 13.98
CA LEU A 364 11.63 -0.18 13.70
C LEU A 364 12.12 -0.49 12.29
N VAL A 365 11.65 0.25 11.28
CA VAL A 365 12.07 0.04 9.90
C VAL A 365 13.56 0.33 9.74
N ARG A 366 14.07 1.42 10.33
CA ARG A 366 15.50 1.73 10.30
C ARG A 366 16.34 0.67 11.01
N TYR A 367 15.85 0.14 12.13
CA TYR A 367 16.54 -0.91 12.87
C TYR A 367 16.76 -2.18 12.04
N VAL A 368 15.75 -2.55 11.23
CA VAL A 368 15.79 -3.79 10.43
C VAL A 368 16.40 -3.59 9.05
N LEU A 369 16.00 -2.53 8.35
CA LEU A 369 16.38 -2.29 6.94
C LEU A 369 17.51 -1.27 6.77
N GLY A 370 17.85 -0.52 7.80
CA GLY A 370 18.70 0.67 7.69
C GLY A 370 17.90 1.88 7.22
N ASP A 371 18.60 2.95 6.81
CA ASP A 371 17.95 4.16 6.29
C ASP A 371 17.33 3.89 4.92
N THR A 372 16.01 4.07 4.81
CA THR A 372 15.23 3.75 3.60
C THR A 372 14.75 4.97 2.85
N ALA A 373 14.80 6.16 3.42
CA ALA A 373 14.21 7.41 2.90
C ALA A 373 12.66 7.38 2.74
N VAL A 374 11.94 6.45 3.41
CA VAL A 374 10.47 6.48 3.46
C VAL A 374 9.99 7.83 3.98
N PRO A 375 9.00 8.47 3.34
CA PRO A 375 8.55 9.81 3.69
C PRO A 375 7.57 9.81 4.88
N TRP A 376 8.04 9.43 6.07
CA TRP A 376 7.20 9.23 7.26
C TRP A 376 6.33 10.44 7.61
N THR A 377 6.89 11.65 7.55
CA THR A 377 6.14 12.89 7.82
C THR A 377 5.12 13.19 6.73
N TRP A 378 5.36 12.76 5.49
CA TRP A 378 4.39 12.88 4.40
C TRP A 378 3.20 11.94 4.61
N GLU A 379 3.46 10.68 5.04
CA GLU A 379 2.42 9.66 5.25
C GLU A 379 1.60 9.95 6.51
N TYR A 380 2.26 10.28 7.63
CA TYR A 380 1.62 10.36 8.95
C TYR A 380 1.47 11.80 9.46
N GLY A 381 1.74 12.81 8.62
CA GLY A 381 1.58 14.22 8.98
C GLY A 381 2.49 14.67 10.14
N ASN A 382 1.93 15.42 11.07
CA ASN A 382 2.67 16.02 12.20
C ASN A 382 2.90 15.06 13.37
N LYS A 383 2.83 13.75 13.17
CA LYS A 383 3.09 12.77 14.24
C LYS A 383 4.53 12.90 14.75
N VAL A 384 4.69 12.91 16.06
CA VAL A 384 6.01 12.89 16.71
C VAL A 384 6.50 11.43 16.74
N PHE A 385 7.59 11.18 16.04
CA PHE A 385 8.21 9.86 16.00
C PHE A 385 9.21 9.68 17.13
N VAL A 386 9.25 8.50 17.71
CA VAL A 386 10.29 8.11 18.66
C VAL A 386 11.59 7.79 17.92
N PRO A 387 12.76 8.15 18.47
CA PRO A 387 14.06 7.99 17.83
C PRO A 387 14.54 6.54 17.70
#